data_59cf12b309fef3bbea9eb143e965fbe9
#
_entry.id   59cf12b309fef3bbea9eb143e965fbe9
#
_cell.length_a   1.000
_cell.length_b   1.000
_cell.length_c   1.000
_cell.angle_alpha   90.00
_cell.angle_beta   90.00
_cell.angle_gamma   90.00
#
_symmetry.space_group_name_H-M   'P 1'
#
loop_
_entity.id
_entity.type
_entity.pdbx_description
1 polymer ?
#
loop_
_entity_poly.entity_id
_entity_poly.type
_entity_poly.pdbx_seq_one_letter_code
_entity_poly.pdbx_strand_id
1 'polypeptide(L)'
;DYTTSANPRFRIRDILAEGIRVKERKSGKRTDRSAEYCRLLELVGLDETFLDRFPHELSGGQLQRVCIARAVACEPEFILFDEAISSLDAHTQVQVMDLLKELKEKLGLTYVFITHDLTSVTYLCDEVMFLYKGRITEHIPVSRIAQTTDVYARKLLDSIIEFDEEYDDEMDVKESEESA
;
A
#
# COMPACT_ATOMS: atom_id res chain seq x y z
N ASP A 1 -3.31 8.50 3.62
CA ASP A 1 -2.20 8.76 4.56
C ASP A 1 -2.45 8.01 5.87
N TYR A 2 -1.56 7.06 6.20
CA TYR A 2 -1.67 6.19 7.39
C TYR A 2 -1.51 6.97 8.70
N THR A 3 -0.81 8.11 8.71
CA THR A 3 -0.58 8.92 9.91
C THR A 3 -1.85 9.58 10.41
N THR A 4 -2.78 9.91 9.51
CA THR A 4 -4.07 10.53 9.81
C THR A 4 -5.20 9.50 9.94
N SER A 5 -5.02 8.29 9.41
CA SER A 5 -6.04 7.25 9.42
C SER A 5 -6.16 6.51 10.75
N ALA A 6 -5.15 6.56 11.61
CA ALA A 6 -5.14 5.98 12.94
C ALA A 6 -5.24 7.07 14.02
N ASN A 7 -6.16 6.92 14.98
CA ASN A 7 -6.25 7.86 16.10
C ASN A 7 -4.99 7.74 16.99
N PRO A 8 -4.16 8.81 17.13
CA PRO A 8 -2.90 8.73 17.87
C PRO A 8 -3.04 8.50 19.38
N ARG A 9 -4.25 8.65 19.92
CA ARG A 9 -4.58 8.40 21.33
C ARG A 9 -5.03 6.98 21.60
N PHE A 10 -5.22 6.17 20.57
CA PHE A 10 -5.64 4.77 20.70
C PHE A 10 -4.42 3.86 20.72
N ARG A 11 -4.50 2.79 21.50
CA ARG A 11 -3.54 1.70 21.39
C ARG A 11 -3.84 0.88 20.15
N ILE A 12 -2.87 0.13 19.67
CA ILE A 12 -3.02 -0.69 18.46
C ILE A 12 -4.21 -1.65 18.57
N ARG A 13 -4.45 -2.23 19.76
CA ARG A 13 -5.65 -3.07 20.01
C ARG A 13 -6.95 -2.31 19.75
N ASP A 14 -7.02 -1.03 20.10
CA ASP A 14 -8.23 -0.22 19.93
C ASP A 14 -8.46 0.10 18.46
N ILE A 15 -7.37 0.35 17.71
CA ILE A 15 -7.39 0.57 16.26
C ILE A 15 -7.87 -0.69 15.54
N LEU A 16 -7.35 -1.88 15.88
CA LEU A 16 -7.79 -3.15 15.31
C LEU A 16 -9.25 -3.47 15.67
N ALA A 17 -9.66 -3.10 16.89
CA ALA A 17 -11.04 -3.29 17.34
C ALA A 17 -12.07 -2.55 16.48
N GLU A 18 -11.69 -1.47 15.79
CA GLU A 18 -12.58 -0.76 14.86
C GLU A 18 -13.04 -1.69 13.73
N GLY A 19 -12.10 -2.37 13.07
CA GLY A 19 -12.39 -3.33 12.01
C GLY A 19 -13.18 -4.54 12.51
N ILE A 20 -12.79 -5.09 13.67
CA ILE A 20 -13.50 -6.23 14.28
C ILE A 20 -14.96 -5.87 14.59
N ARG A 21 -15.24 -4.66 15.10
CA ARG A 21 -16.63 -4.21 15.35
C ARG A 21 -17.47 -4.18 14.07
N VAL A 22 -16.86 -3.82 12.93
CA VAL A 22 -17.56 -3.84 11.63
C VAL A 22 -17.90 -5.28 11.25
N LYS A 23 -16.96 -6.22 11.37
CA LYS A 23 -17.16 -7.65 11.16
C LYS A 23 -18.29 -8.20 12.04
N GLU A 24 -18.23 -7.89 13.35
CA GLU A 24 -19.24 -8.31 14.34
C GLU A 24 -20.66 -7.80 13.97
N ARG A 25 -20.76 -6.55 13.49
CA ARG A 25 -22.05 -5.97 13.03
C ARG A 25 -22.59 -6.67 11.79
N LYS A 26 -21.73 -6.97 10.83
CA LYS A 26 -22.12 -7.66 9.58
C LYS A 26 -22.57 -9.10 9.85
N SER A 27 -21.85 -9.83 10.68
CA SER A 27 -22.10 -11.25 10.94
C SER A 27 -23.14 -11.50 12.02
N GLY A 28 -23.43 -10.53 12.89
CA GLY A 28 -24.23 -10.70 14.09
C GLY A 28 -23.59 -11.57 15.19
N LYS A 29 -22.32 -11.96 14.98
CA LYS A 29 -21.57 -12.84 15.90
C LYS A 29 -20.48 -12.07 16.62
N ARG A 30 -20.26 -12.37 17.91
CA ARG A 30 -19.11 -11.86 18.65
C ARG A 30 -17.86 -12.66 18.30
N THR A 31 -16.73 -11.96 18.18
CA THR A 31 -15.42 -12.53 17.89
C THR A 31 -14.63 -12.66 19.20
N ASP A 32 -13.88 -13.74 19.36
CA ASP A 32 -12.82 -13.79 20.37
C ASP A 32 -11.73 -12.79 19.98
N ARG A 33 -11.74 -11.63 20.65
CA ARG A 33 -10.86 -10.51 20.29
C ARG A 33 -9.40 -10.81 20.54
N SER A 34 -9.08 -11.61 21.55
CA SER A 34 -7.68 -11.94 21.87
C SER A 34 -7.07 -12.75 20.74
N ALA A 35 -7.71 -13.84 20.34
CA ALA A 35 -7.26 -14.66 19.21
C ALA A 35 -7.24 -13.88 17.90
N GLU A 36 -8.24 -13.02 17.67
CA GLU A 36 -8.34 -12.23 16.42
C GLU A 36 -7.27 -11.15 16.34
N TYR A 37 -6.89 -10.50 17.44
CA TYR A 37 -5.78 -9.55 17.45
C TYR A 37 -4.46 -10.21 17.06
N CYS A 38 -4.14 -11.37 17.65
CA CYS A 38 -2.93 -12.11 17.32
C CYS A 38 -2.91 -12.50 15.83
N ARG A 39 -4.02 -13.06 15.34
CA ARG A 39 -4.17 -13.44 13.94
C ARG A 39 -3.97 -12.25 12.98
N LEU A 40 -4.55 -11.09 13.29
CA LEU A 40 -4.45 -9.89 12.45
C LEU A 40 -3.03 -9.33 12.43
N LEU A 41 -2.34 -9.30 13.56
CA LEU A 41 -0.95 -8.86 13.63
C LEU A 41 -0.02 -9.82 12.88
N GLU A 42 -0.20 -11.13 13.10
CA GLU A 42 0.58 -12.16 12.41
C GLU A 42 0.41 -12.09 10.88
N LEU A 43 -0.81 -11.81 10.39
CA LEU A 43 -1.09 -11.61 8.96
C LEU A 43 -0.27 -10.49 8.33
N VAL A 44 0.12 -9.49 9.10
CA VAL A 44 0.90 -8.34 8.61
C VAL A 44 2.36 -8.37 9.10
N GLY A 45 2.82 -9.52 9.63
CA GLY A 45 4.20 -9.72 10.07
C GLY A 45 4.56 -8.92 11.33
N LEU A 46 3.60 -8.71 12.23
CA LEU A 46 3.77 -8.13 13.56
C LEU A 46 3.40 -9.15 14.63
N ASP A 47 3.87 -8.95 15.86
CA ASP A 47 3.57 -9.80 16.99
C ASP A 47 2.66 -9.13 18.04
N GLU A 48 2.23 -9.89 19.05
CA GLU A 48 1.30 -9.42 20.07
C GLU A 48 1.85 -8.28 20.96
N THR A 49 3.17 -8.08 21.02
CA THR A 49 3.79 -7.00 21.81
C THR A 49 3.41 -5.61 21.28
N PHE A 50 2.93 -5.54 20.06
CA PHE A 50 2.43 -4.29 19.46
C PHE A 50 1.08 -3.84 20.00
N LEU A 51 0.26 -4.74 20.57
CA LEU A 51 -1.13 -4.45 20.98
C LEU A 51 -1.24 -3.29 21.96
N ASP A 52 -0.29 -3.17 22.87
CA ASP A 52 -0.30 -2.14 23.92
C ASP A 52 0.41 -0.84 23.54
N ARG A 53 1.08 -0.81 22.37
CA ARG A 53 1.78 0.38 21.87
C ARG A 53 0.79 1.40 21.30
N PHE A 54 1.25 2.63 21.23
CA PHE A 54 0.56 3.72 20.55
C PHE A 54 1.15 3.95 19.14
N PRO A 55 0.42 4.58 18.21
CA PRO A 55 0.91 4.88 16.86
C PRO A 55 2.28 5.56 16.80
N HIS A 56 2.55 6.49 17.70
CA HIS A 56 3.83 7.23 17.76
C HIS A 56 5.03 6.38 18.23
N GLU A 57 4.79 5.19 18.73
CA GLU A 57 5.84 4.23 19.13
C GLU A 57 6.21 3.26 18.00
N LEU A 58 5.57 3.39 16.81
CA LEU A 58 5.77 2.54 15.64
C LEU A 58 6.53 3.31 14.55
N SER A 59 7.33 2.58 13.75
CA SER A 59 7.82 3.11 12.48
C SER A 59 6.68 3.32 11.49
N GLY A 60 6.89 4.13 10.44
CA GLY A 60 5.88 4.36 9.40
C GLY A 60 5.37 3.06 8.77
N GLY A 61 6.28 2.15 8.41
CA GLY A 61 5.92 0.85 7.85
C GLY A 61 5.17 -0.06 8.83
N GLN A 62 5.52 -0.04 10.12
CA GLN A 62 4.79 -0.78 11.14
C GLN A 62 3.36 -0.23 11.32
N LEU A 63 3.21 1.09 11.36
CA LEU A 63 1.90 1.72 11.48
C LEU A 63 1.04 1.46 10.23
N GLN A 64 1.64 1.50 9.04
CA GLN A 64 0.96 1.13 7.79
C GLN A 64 0.45 -0.32 7.83
N ARG A 65 1.25 -1.27 8.30
CA ARG A 65 0.86 -2.68 8.49
C ARG A 65 -0.33 -2.81 9.45
N VAL A 66 -0.36 -2.03 10.54
CA VAL A 66 -1.52 -1.98 11.46
C VAL A 66 -2.77 -1.45 10.76
N CYS A 67 -2.65 -0.41 9.93
CA CYS A 67 -3.78 0.12 9.15
C CYS A 67 -4.32 -0.91 8.15
N ILE A 68 -3.44 -1.66 7.50
CA ILE A 68 -3.81 -2.80 6.63
C ILE A 68 -4.54 -3.87 7.45
N ALA A 69 -4.00 -4.28 8.60
CA ALA A 69 -4.63 -5.26 9.48
C ALA A 69 -6.04 -4.83 9.92
N ARG A 70 -6.22 -3.55 10.26
CA ARG A 70 -7.54 -2.97 10.58
C ARG A 70 -8.52 -3.08 9.41
N ALA A 71 -8.07 -2.80 8.19
CA ALA A 71 -8.90 -2.91 7.00
C ALA A 71 -9.30 -4.38 6.73
N VAL A 72 -8.35 -5.30 6.82
CA VAL A 72 -8.59 -6.75 6.66
C VAL A 72 -9.51 -7.30 7.76
N ALA A 73 -9.47 -6.74 8.98
CA ALA A 73 -10.33 -7.17 10.09
C ALA A 73 -11.83 -7.07 9.79
N CYS A 74 -12.24 -6.23 8.83
CA CYS A 74 -13.63 -6.11 8.39
C CYS A 74 -14.08 -7.28 7.50
N GLU A 75 -13.18 -8.18 7.10
CA GLU A 75 -13.40 -9.21 6.07
C GLU A 75 -14.02 -8.60 4.81
N PRO A 76 -13.33 -7.64 4.15
CA PRO A 76 -13.85 -6.98 2.98
C PRO A 76 -13.69 -7.84 1.72
N GLU A 77 -14.49 -7.58 0.69
CA GLU A 77 -14.29 -8.13 -0.66
C GLU A 77 -13.29 -7.30 -1.45
N PHE A 78 -13.21 -5.98 -1.16
CA PHE A 78 -12.23 -5.09 -1.76
C PHE A 78 -11.69 -4.06 -0.76
N ILE A 79 -10.47 -3.56 -1.00
CA ILE A 79 -9.85 -2.49 -0.21
C ILE A 79 -9.42 -1.36 -1.15
N LEU A 80 -9.79 -0.12 -0.78
CA LEU A 80 -9.32 1.10 -1.43
C LEU A 80 -8.09 1.63 -0.67
N PHE A 81 -6.98 1.77 -1.39
CA PHE A 81 -5.76 2.41 -0.92
C PHE A 81 -5.62 3.78 -1.56
N ASP A 82 -5.64 4.83 -0.77
CA ASP A 82 -5.49 6.21 -1.20
C ASP A 82 -4.14 6.74 -0.71
N GLU A 83 -3.16 6.87 -1.62
CA GLU A 83 -1.78 7.29 -1.33
C GLU A 83 -1.14 6.53 -0.15
N ALA A 84 -1.45 5.24 -0.03
CA ALA A 84 -1.20 4.46 1.18
C ALA A 84 0.28 4.20 1.47
N ILE A 85 1.16 4.27 0.48
CA ILE A 85 2.59 3.97 0.61
C ILE A 85 3.51 5.14 0.22
N SER A 86 2.97 6.25 -0.28
CA SER A 86 3.74 7.38 -0.84
C SER A 86 4.68 8.07 0.16
N SER A 87 4.38 7.99 1.46
CA SER A 87 5.18 8.61 2.54
C SER A 87 6.17 7.66 3.20
N LEU A 88 6.33 6.43 2.69
CA LEU A 88 7.30 5.46 3.17
C LEU A 88 8.60 5.55 2.35
N ASP A 89 9.72 5.17 2.97
CA ASP A 89 10.98 4.99 2.23
C ASP A 89 10.88 3.82 1.23
N ALA A 90 11.70 3.84 0.18
CA ALA A 90 11.63 2.88 -0.91
C ALA A 90 11.71 1.40 -0.46
N HIS A 91 12.57 1.10 0.50
CA HIS A 91 12.71 -0.26 1.02
C HIS A 91 11.43 -0.72 1.75
N THR A 92 10.88 0.14 2.59
CA THR A 92 9.62 -0.13 3.31
C THR A 92 8.43 -0.22 2.35
N GLN A 93 8.41 0.59 1.28
CA GLN A 93 7.38 0.50 0.22
C GLN A 93 7.34 -0.91 -0.38
N VAL A 94 8.49 -1.43 -0.82
CA VAL A 94 8.57 -2.78 -1.38
C VAL A 94 8.05 -3.83 -0.41
N GLN A 95 8.47 -3.78 0.85
CA GLN A 95 7.99 -4.72 1.87
C GLN A 95 6.47 -4.68 2.09
N VAL A 96 5.86 -3.48 2.02
CA VAL A 96 4.41 -3.33 2.15
C VAL A 96 3.71 -3.82 0.88
N MET A 97 4.26 -3.57 -0.30
CA MET A 97 3.73 -4.07 -1.56
C MET A 97 3.74 -5.61 -1.63
N ASP A 98 4.83 -6.25 -1.17
CA ASP A 98 4.91 -7.72 -1.07
C ASP A 98 3.84 -8.26 -0.14
N LEU A 99 3.70 -7.67 1.04
CA LEU A 99 2.63 -8.02 1.98
C LEU A 99 1.24 -7.91 1.32
N LEU A 100 0.98 -6.84 0.57
CA LEU A 100 -0.31 -6.66 -0.10
C LEU A 100 -0.56 -7.73 -1.17
N LYS A 101 0.48 -8.17 -1.92
CA LYS A 101 0.36 -9.30 -2.85
C LYS A 101 -0.02 -10.58 -2.13
N GLU A 102 0.69 -10.92 -1.06
CA GLU A 102 0.39 -12.10 -0.26
C GLU A 102 -1.03 -12.09 0.30
N LEU A 103 -1.49 -10.94 0.82
CA LEU A 103 -2.85 -10.80 1.35
C LEU A 103 -3.91 -10.89 0.25
N LYS A 104 -3.64 -10.33 -0.94
CA LYS A 104 -4.53 -10.42 -2.12
C LYS A 104 -4.79 -11.88 -2.47
N GLU A 105 -3.72 -12.68 -2.59
CA GLU A 105 -3.81 -14.10 -2.92
C GLU A 105 -4.44 -14.93 -1.79
N LYS A 106 -3.95 -14.74 -0.56
CA LYS A 106 -4.36 -15.54 0.60
C LYS A 106 -5.82 -15.33 0.99
N LEU A 107 -6.34 -14.11 0.81
CA LEU A 107 -7.68 -13.73 1.24
C LEU A 107 -8.66 -13.49 0.07
N GLY A 108 -8.20 -13.62 -1.18
CA GLY A 108 -9.04 -13.41 -2.37
C GLY A 108 -9.52 -11.96 -2.50
N LEU A 109 -8.68 -10.98 -2.15
CA LEU A 109 -9.06 -9.56 -2.11
C LEU A 109 -8.91 -8.90 -3.48
N THR A 110 -9.80 -7.95 -3.76
CA THR A 110 -9.66 -6.99 -4.85
C THR A 110 -9.13 -5.67 -4.29
N TYR A 111 -8.17 -5.06 -4.98
CA TYR A 111 -7.62 -3.75 -4.59
C TYR A 111 -7.98 -2.67 -5.58
N VAL A 112 -8.27 -1.48 -5.07
CA VAL A 112 -8.28 -0.23 -5.83
C VAL A 112 -7.18 0.65 -5.24
N PHE A 113 -6.20 1.01 -6.06
CA PHE A 113 -5.04 1.79 -5.65
C PHE A 113 -5.10 3.18 -6.29
N ILE A 114 -5.11 4.23 -5.47
CA ILE A 114 -4.98 5.62 -5.93
C ILE A 114 -3.56 6.06 -5.59
N THR A 115 -2.76 6.37 -6.60
CA THR A 115 -1.38 6.80 -6.44
C THR A 115 -0.93 7.60 -7.67
N HIS A 116 0.11 8.38 -7.49
CA HIS A 116 0.86 9.02 -8.59
C HIS A 116 2.14 8.23 -8.97
N ASP A 117 2.47 7.18 -8.21
CA ASP A 117 3.65 6.35 -8.43
C ASP A 117 3.33 5.17 -9.37
N LEU A 118 3.80 5.26 -10.61
CA LEU A 118 3.61 4.21 -11.61
C LEU A 118 4.40 2.94 -11.30
N THR A 119 5.49 3.01 -10.54
CA THR A 119 6.26 1.84 -10.13
C THR A 119 5.39 0.94 -9.25
N SER A 120 4.68 1.51 -8.28
CA SER A 120 3.71 0.76 -7.46
C SER A 120 2.57 0.18 -8.29
N VAL A 121 2.07 0.92 -9.30
CA VAL A 121 1.02 0.44 -10.20
C VAL A 121 1.49 -0.79 -10.98
N THR A 122 2.65 -0.73 -11.60
CA THR A 122 3.20 -1.84 -12.38
C THR A 122 3.52 -3.07 -11.52
N TYR A 123 3.83 -2.84 -10.25
CA TYR A 123 4.17 -3.92 -9.31
C TYR A 123 2.95 -4.64 -8.74
N LEU A 124 1.84 -3.92 -8.45
CA LEU A 124 0.69 -4.43 -7.69
C LEU A 124 -0.57 -4.65 -8.52
N CYS A 125 -0.76 -3.86 -9.58
CA CYS A 125 -2.03 -3.78 -10.27
C CYS A 125 -2.06 -4.60 -11.56
N ASP A 126 -3.23 -5.10 -11.92
CA ASP A 126 -3.47 -5.79 -13.19
C ASP A 126 -3.92 -4.80 -14.27
N GLU A 127 -4.65 -3.74 -13.86
CA GLU A 127 -5.22 -2.72 -14.73
C GLU A 127 -4.92 -1.32 -14.18
N VAL A 128 -4.82 -0.34 -15.05
CA VAL A 128 -4.61 1.06 -14.71
C VAL A 128 -5.65 1.95 -15.38
N MET A 129 -6.13 2.93 -14.59
CA MET A 129 -7.01 4.00 -15.06
C MET A 129 -6.33 5.35 -14.86
N PHE A 130 -6.19 6.13 -15.91
CA PHE A 130 -5.64 7.48 -15.84
C PHE A 130 -6.75 8.48 -15.58
N LEU A 131 -6.64 9.23 -14.48
CA LEU A 131 -7.60 10.25 -14.07
C LEU A 131 -7.04 11.65 -14.31
N TYR A 132 -7.63 12.42 -15.20
CA TYR A 132 -7.24 13.79 -15.48
C TYR A 132 -8.45 14.74 -15.45
N LYS A 133 -8.34 15.82 -14.67
CA LYS A 133 -9.42 16.84 -14.51
C LYS A 133 -10.80 16.23 -14.22
N GLY A 134 -10.86 15.21 -13.36
CA GLY A 134 -12.11 14.56 -12.94
C GLY A 134 -12.70 13.59 -13.96
N ARG A 135 -11.95 13.19 -14.99
CA ARG A 135 -12.37 12.21 -16.00
C ARG A 135 -11.36 11.10 -16.15
N ILE A 136 -11.82 9.88 -16.31
CA ILE A 136 -10.98 8.77 -16.73
C ILE A 136 -10.69 8.98 -18.22
N THR A 137 -9.43 9.19 -18.56
CA THR A 137 -8.98 9.45 -19.94
C THR A 137 -8.60 8.16 -20.66
N GLU A 138 -8.13 7.18 -19.92
CA GLU A 138 -7.81 5.85 -20.47
C GLU A 138 -7.95 4.78 -19.39
N HIS A 139 -8.30 3.56 -19.79
CA HIS A 139 -8.34 2.36 -18.96
C HIS A 139 -7.74 1.19 -19.75
N ILE A 140 -6.61 0.66 -19.28
CA ILE A 140 -5.83 -0.37 -19.99
C ILE A 140 -5.24 -1.38 -19.00
N PRO A 141 -4.94 -2.61 -19.46
CA PRO A 141 -4.10 -3.52 -18.69
C PRO A 141 -2.70 -2.95 -18.46
N VAL A 142 -2.13 -3.14 -17.27
CA VAL A 142 -0.78 -2.68 -16.94
C VAL A 142 0.27 -3.21 -17.92
N SER A 143 0.10 -4.44 -18.43
CA SER A 143 0.98 -5.02 -19.45
C SER A 143 1.04 -4.24 -20.78
N ARG A 144 0.12 -3.30 -21.00
CA ARG A 144 0.05 -2.42 -22.17
C ARG A 144 0.31 -0.96 -21.84
N ILE A 145 0.77 -0.64 -20.65
CA ILE A 145 0.93 0.75 -20.20
C ILE A 145 1.85 1.54 -21.11
N ALA A 146 2.92 0.93 -21.63
CA ALA A 146 3.82 1.54 -22.60
C ALA A 146 3.20 1.83 -23.98
N GLN A 147 2.03 1.27 -24.28
CA GLN A 147 1.28 1.44 -25.53
C GLN A 147 0.18 2.49 -25.40
N THR A 148 0.11 3.21 -24.28
CA THR A 148 -0.91 4.24 -24.06
C THR A 148 -0.91 5.27 -25.19
N THR A 149 -2.10 5.71 -25.62
CA THR A 149 -2.29 6.77 -26.60
C THR A 149 -2.74 8.07 -25.96
N ASP A 150 -3.12 8.04 -24.69
CA ASP A 150 -3.51 9.23 -23.94
C ASP A 150 -2.32 10.16 -23.69
N VAL A 151 -2.51 11.46 -24.00
CA VAL A 151 -1.46 12.48 -23.89
C VAL A 151 -1.00 12.69 -22.45
N TYR A 152 -1.92 12.58 -21.48
CA TYR A 152 -1.59 12.75 -20.06
C TYR A 152 -0.83 11.53 -19.53
N ALA A 153 -1.29 10.33 -19.85
CA ALA A 153 -0.63 9.08 -19.48
C ALA A 153 0.80 9.02 -20.04
N ARG A 154 1.00 9.40 -21.32
CA ARG A 154 2.34 9.48 -21.91
C ARG A 154 3.27 10.42 -21.17
N LYS A 155 2.80 11.63 -20.82
CA LYS A 155 3.62 12.59 -20.06
C LYS A 155 4.04 12.06 -18.69
N LEU A 156 3.18 11.26 -18.02
CA LEU A 156 3.53 10.62 -16.76
C LEU A 156 4.60 9.53 -16.95
N LEU A 157 4.48 8.72 -18.01
CA LEU A 157 5.45 7.69 -18.32
C LEU A 157 6.80 8.29 -18.71
N ASP A 158 6.81 9.29 -19.60
CA ASP A 158 8.02 9.95 -20.06
C ASP A 158 8.79 10.58 -18.88
N SER A 159 8.09 11.18 -17.91
CA SER A 159 8.73 11.76 -16.73
C SER A 159 9.44 10.75 -15.82
N ILE A 160 9.10 9.48 -15.90
CA ILE A 160 9.77 8.41 -15.12
C ILE A 160 10.96 7.88 -15.90
N ILE A 161 10.83 7.69 -17.21
CA ILE A 161 11.90 7.19 -18.07
C ILE A 161 13.08 8.17 -18.10
N GLU A 162 12.81 9.49 -18.20
CA GLU A 162 13.85 10.53 -18.15
C GLU A 162 14.63 10.49 -16.81
N PHE A 163 13.99 10.17 -15.69
CA PHE A 163 14.67 10.04 -14.39
C PHE A 163 15.58 8.82 -14.32
N ASP A 164 15.19 7.70 -14.91
CA ASP A 164 16.01 6.48 -14.92
C ASP A 164 17.23 6.64 -15.82
N GLU A 165 17.11 7.29 -16.98
CA GLU A 165 18.23 7.56 -17.89
C GLU A 165 19.27 8.54 -17.27
N GLU A 166 18.83 9.62 -16.58
CA GLU A 166 19.75 10.53 -15.89
C GLU A 166 20.50 9.83 -14.73
N TYR A 167 19.87 8.89 -14.05
CA TYR A 167 20.47 8.17 -12.91
C TYR A 167 21.51 7.14 -13.38
N ASP A 168 21.26 6.44 -14.46
CA ASP A 168 22.22 5.49 -15.08
C ASP A 168 23.45 6.22 -15.63
N ASP A 169 23.28 7.37 -16.29
CA ASP A 169 24.37 8.21 -16.80
C ASP A 169 25.27 8.76 -15.65
N GLU A 170 24.69 9.14 -14.51
CA GLU A 170 25.46 9.60 -13.33
C GLU A 170 26.24 8.47 -12.66
N MET A 171 25.74 7.23 -12.67
CA MET A 171 26.44 6.07 -12.11
C MET A 171 27.62 5.65 -12.98
N ASP A 172 27.46 5.61 -14.29
CA ASP A 172 28.51 5.28 -15.25
C ASP A 172 29.69 6.28 -15.20
N VAL A 173 29.40 7.57 -14.97
CA VAL A 173 30.43 8.62 -14.81
C VAL A 173 31.22 8.42 -13.52
N LYS A 174 30.58 8.06 -12.40
CA LYS A 174 31.25 7.85 -11.11
C LYS A 174 32.14 6.61 -11.13
N GLU A 175 31.69 5.50 -11.74
CA GLU A 175 32.52 4.29 -11.87
C GLU A 175 33.74 4.50 -12.78
N SER A 176 33.65 5.38 -13.77
CA SER A 176 34.77 5.73 -14.65
C SER A 176 35.80 6.65 -13.97
N GLU A 177 35.38 7.50 -13.02
CA GLU A 177 36.29 8.37 -12.24
C GLU A 177 36.99 7.63 -11.08
N GLU A 178 36.37 6.60 -10.48
CA GLU A 178 37.01 5.78 -9.44
C GLU A 178 38.02 4.74 -10.00
N SER A 179 37.99 4.50 -11.32
CA SER A 179 38.86 3.54 -12.01
C SER A 179 40.09 4.17 -12.66
N ALA A 180 40.28 5.48 -12.57
CA ALA A 180 41.40 6.26 -13.18
C ALA A 180 42.34 6.78 -12.08
#